data_ebde5da7193869b898ec6335c0843dea
#
_entry.id   ebde5da7193869b898ec6335c0843dea
#
_cell.length_a   1.000
_cell.length_b   1.000
_cell.length_c   1.000
_cell.angle_alpha   90.00
_cell.angle_beta   90.00
_cell.angle_gamma   90.00
#
_symmetry.space_group_name_H-M   'P 1'
#
loop_
_entity.id
_entity.type
_entity.pdbx_description
1 polymer ?
#
loop_
_entity_poly.entity_id
_entity_poly.type
_entity_poly.pdbx_seq_one_letter_code
_entity_poly.pdbx_strand_id
1 'polypeptide(L)'
;MFKRPNEDASTAGGVHVDQAGGPELTGQNRIFDCSRENITAVCDELARNGVALRNASGATQRETLRMALQYRGARGLNTYEGTAAGYMRMATRVKELKETWDIHALREDVIGPDGLLHKGVARYVLLGRRQDLQARIQGTGGLL
;
A
#
# COMPACT_ATOMS: atom_id res chain seq x y z
N MET A 1 -29.87 3.73 -7.68
CA MET A 1 -29.31 4.19 -7.71
C MET A 1 -28.71 4.48 -7.92
N PHE A 2 -28.40 4.53 -7.92
CA PHE A 2 -27.54 5.09 -8.09
C PHE A 2 -27.07 5.12 -8.90
N LYS A 3 -27.11 5.08 -9.29
CA LYS A 3 -26.48 5.23 -9.91
C LYS A 3 -25.90 5.64 -10.30
N ARG A 4 -25.83 5.72 -10.48
CA ARG A 4 -25.09 6.11 -10.69
C ARG A 4 -24.50 6.65 -10.95
N PRO A 5 -24.65 6.76 -11.06
CA PRO A 5 -23.92 7.27 -11.27
C PRO A 5 -23.19 7.16 -11.49
N ASN A 6 -23.10 7.16 -11.47
CA ASN A 6 -22.33 7.34 -11.63
C ASN A 6 -21.81 6.97 -12.19
N GLU A 7 -21.99 6.83 -12.53
CA GLU A 7 -21.43 6.82 -13.06
C GLU A 7 -20.73 6.95 -13.54
N ASP A 8 -20.93 7.05 -13.80
CA ASP A 8 -20.21 7.35 -14.14
C ASP A 8 -19.50 7.16 -14.14
N ALA A 9 -19.42 7.10 -14.05
CA ALA A 9 -18.57 7.17 -13.93
C ALA A 9 -18.01 6.43 -14.10
N SER A 10 -17.88 6.35 -14.08
CA SER A 10 -17.23 6.02 -14.24
C SER A 10 -16.76 5.59 -14.54
N THR A 11 -16.76 5.57 -14.72
CA THR A 11 -16.19 5.48 -14.92
C THR A 11 -15.56 5.16 -15.07
N ALA A 12 -15.46 5.09 -15.22
CA ALA A 12 -14.72 5.14 -15.28
C ALA A 12 -14.06 4.75 -15.25
N GLY A 13 -13.91 4.69 -15.18
CA GLY A 13 -13.05 4.71 -15.01
C GLY A 13 -12.49 4.21 -14.95
N GLY A 14 -12.37 4.23 -14.82
CA GLY A 14 -11.53 4.18 -14.61
C GLY A 14 -11.01 3.52 -14.72
N VAL A 15 -10.98 3.48 -14.84
CA VAL A 15 -10.34 3.17 -14.77
C VAL A 15 -9.63 2.69 -14.99
N HIS A 16 -9.48 2.64 -15.27
CA HIS A 16 -8.68 2.40 -15.37
C HIS A 16 -7.84 2.28 -15.39
N VAL A 17 -7.74 2.24 -15.50
CA VAL A 17 -6.89 2.28 -15.41
C VAL A 17 -6.06 2.06 -15.34
N ASP A 18 -5.78 2.13 -15.49
CA ASP A 18 -4.96 2.10 -15.33
C ASP A 18 -4.29 1.52 -14.96
N GLN A 19 -4.08 1.27 -14.98
CA GLN A 19 -3.44 0.88 -14.47
C GLN A 19 -2.43 0.74 -14.59
N ALA A 20 -2.51 0.43 -15.14
CA ALA A 20 -1.33 0.22 -15.33
C ALA A 20 -0.38 1.09 -15.00
N GLY A 21 -0.52 1.87 -15.19
CA GLY A 21 0.38 2.75 -14.93
C GLY A 21 1.15 2.65 -13.83
N GLY A 22 1.01 1.91 -13.22
CA GLY A 22 1.65 1.71 -12.15
C GLY A 22 2.70 2.53 -11.60
N PRO A 23 3.73 2.70 -12.22
CA PRO A 23 4.87 3.30 -11.55
C PRO A 23 4.70 4.72 -11.12
N GLU A 24 3.69 5.34 -11.57
CA GLU A 24 3.46 6.70 -11.16
C GLU A 24 3.22 6.79 -9.68
N LEU A 25 4.16 7.33 -8.96
CA LEU A 25 4.01 7.48 -7.52
C LEU A 25 3.51 8.84 -7.12
N THR A 26 3.27 9.70 -8.06
CA THR A 26 2.75 11.02 -7.72
C THR A 26 1.39 10.94 -7.08
N GLY A 27 0.62 9.93 -7.42
CA GLY A 27 -0.69 9.76 -6.80
C GLY A 27 -1.71 10.79 -7.18
N GLN A 28 -1.38 11.66 -8.07
CA GLN A 28 -2.30 12.73 -8.39
C GLN A 28 -3.54 12.18 -9.03
N ASN A 29 -4.66 12.41 -8.43
CA ASN A 29 -5.97 12.11 -8.99
C ASN A 29 -6.15 10.63 -9.32
N ARG A 30 -5.28 9.78 -8.83
CA ARG A 30 -5.48 8.36 -9.03
C ARG A 30 -6.48 7.86 -8.02
N ILE A 31 -7.43 7.09 -8.51
CA ILE A 31 -8.43 6.46 -7.67
C ILE A 31 -8.21 4.96 -7.71
N PHE A 32 -7.99 4.37 -6.55
CA PHE A 32 -7.78 2.93 -6.46
C PHE A 32 -9.06 2.24 -6.09
N ASP A 33 -9.36 1.16 -6.76
CA ASP A 33 -10.54 0.37 -6.49
C ASP A 33 -10.19 -0.68 -5.45
N CYS A 34 -10.65 -0.46 -4.23
CA CYS A 34 -10.48 -1.40 -3.14
C CYS A 34 -11.79 -2.14 -2.87
N SER A 35 -12.43 -2.60 -3.94
CA SER A 35 -13.59 -3.46 -3.82
C SER A 35 -13.22 -4.73 -3.07
N ARG A 36 -14.22 -5.43 -2.58
CA ARG A 36 -14.00 -6.68 -1.87
C ARG A 36 -13.17 -7.65 -2.71
N GLU A 37 -13.46 -7.72 -4.01
CA GLU A 37 -12.74 -8.61 -4.90
C GLU A 37 -11.26 -8.23 -4.99
N ASN A 38 -10.98 -6.96 -5.14
CA ASN A 38 -9.59 -6.50 -5.27
C ASN A 38 -8.83 -6.68 -3.97
N ILE A 39 -9.46 -6.41 -2.85
CA ILE A 39 -8.82 -6.60 -1.56
C ILE A 39 -8.53 -8.09 -1.33
N THR A 40 -9.49 -8.95 -1.66
CA THR A 40 -9.30 -10.39 -1.53
C THR A 40 -8.13 -10.85 -2.40
N ALA A 41 -8.04 -10.32 -3.62
CA ALA A 41 -6.94 -10.69 -4.52
C ALA A 41 -5.59 -10.32 -3.91
N VAL A 42 -5.49 -9.17 -3.25
CA VAL A 42 -4.25 -8.79 -2.59
C VAL A 42 -3.93 -9.75 -1.45
N CYS A 43 -4.91 -10.09 -0.62
CA CYS A 43 -4.70 -11.02 0.47
C CYS A 43 -4.26 -12.39 -0.04
N ASP A 44 -4.89 -12.86 -1.12
CA ASP A 44 -4.52 -14.13 -1.71
C ASP A 44 -3.10 -14.10 -2.26
N GLU A 45 -2.73 -13.00 -2.86
CA GLU A 45 -1.37 -12.84 -3.37
C GLU A 45 -0.36 -12.92 -2.24
N LEU A 46 -0.62 -12.23 -1.13
CA LEU A 46 0.28 -12.27 0.01
C LEU A 46 0.40 -13.70 0.56
N ALA A 47 -0.71 -14.41 0.64
CA ALA A 47 -0.70 -15.79 1.14
C ALA A 47 0.11 -16.70 0.21
N ARG A 48 -0.09 -16.58 -1.09
CA ARG A 48 0.62 -17.43 -2.05
C ARG A 48 2.12 -17.20 -2.00
N ASN A 49 2.55 -16.03 -1.57
CA ASN A 49 3.96 -15.66 -1.54
C ASN A 49 4.55 -15.72 -0.14
N GLY A 50 3.84 -16.34 0.80
CA GLY A 50 4.39 -16.60 2.12
C GLY A 50 4.55 -15.38 2.99
N VAL A 51 3.84 -14.29 2.68
CA VAL A 51 3.95 -13.05 3.44
C VAL A 51 2.61 -12.65 4.04
N ALA A 52 1.75 -13.62 4.33
CA ALA A 52 0.50 -13.37 5.01
C ALA A 52 0.70 -13.44 6.52
N LEU A 53 -0.08 -12.64 7.23
CA LEU A 53 -0.01 -12.59 8.69
C LEU A 53 -0.50 -13.90 9.29
N ARG A 54 0.27 -14.44 10.26
CA ARG A 54 -0.03 -15.74 10.88
C ARG A 54 -0.58 -15.62 12.28
N ASN A 55 -0.28 -14.53 12.98
CA ASN A 55 -0.86 -14.31 14.30
C ASN A 55 -0.84 -12.81 14.59
N ALA A 56 -1.46 -12.41 15.68
CA ALA A 56 -1.71 -11.00 15.94
C ALA A 56 -0.68 -10.35 16.85
N SER A 57 0.43 -11.02 17.19
CA SER A 57 1.42 -10.39 18.05
C SER A 57 2.05 -9.21 17.35
N GLY A 58 2.44 -8.20 18.11
CA GLY A 58 3.07 -7.02 17.54
C GLY A 58 4.35 -7.34 16.78
N ALA A 59 5.15 -8.23 17.34
CA ALA A 59 6.41 -8.61 16.70
C ALA A 59 6.16 -9.29 15.35
N THR A 60 5.20 -10.23 15.31
CA THR A 60 4.86 -10.90 14.06
C THR A 60 4.28 -9.92 13.06
N GLN A 61 3.43 -9.01 13.53
CA GLN A 61 2.87 -8.01 12.62
C GLN A 61 3.95 -7.14 12.00
N ARG A 62 4.91 -6.68 12.80
CA ARG A 62 5.99 -5.85 12.26
C ARG A 62 6.80 -6.60 11.22
N GLU A 63 7.21 -7.81 11.55
CA GLU A 63 8.07 -8.56 10.64
C GLU A 63 7.33 -8.95 9.36
N THR A 64 6.11 -9.43 9.51
CA THR A 64 5.32 -9.83 8.34
C THR A 64 4.98 -8.65 7.47
N LEU A 65 4.64 -7.51 8.07
CA LEU A 65 4.37 -6.31 7.30
C LEU A 65 5.59 -5.86 6.53
N ARG A 66 6.77 -5.89 7.16
CA ARG A 66 8.00 -5.55 6.47
C ARG A 66 8.21 -6.45 5.26
N MET A 67 8.01 -7.76 5.44
CA MET A 67 8.18 -8.72 4.34
C MET A 67 7.16 -8.48 3.23
N ALA A 68 5.92 -8.22 3.62
CA ALA A 68 4.87 -7.97 2.63
C ALA A 68 5.14 -6.71 1.84
N LEU A 69 5.57 -5.64 2.50
CA LEU A 69 5.90 -4.40 1.80
C LEU A 69 7.11 -4.57 0.90
N GLN A 70 8.08 -5.36 1.35
CA GLN A 70 9.25 -5.63 0.51
C GLN A 70 8.85 -6.42 -0.74
N TYR A 71 7.99 -7.41 -0.58
CA TYR A 71 7.49 -8.17 -1.71
C TYR A 71 6.71 -7.29 -2.68
N ARG A 72 5.85 -6.42 -2.15
CA ARG A 72 4.99 -5.56 -2.98
C ARG A 72 5.77 -4.47 -3.70
N GLY A 73 6.90 -4.06 -3.17
CA GLY A 73 7.71 -3.03 -3.79
C GLY A 73 6.96 -1.72 -3.95
N ALA A 74 6.99 -1.16 -5.16
CA ALA A 74 6.35 0.12 -5.43
C ALA A 74 4.83 0.08 -5.28
N ARG A 75 4.22 -1.10 -5.35
CA ARG A 75 2.77 -1.22 -5.16
C ARG A 75 2.37 -0.96 -3.71
N GLY A 76 3.23 -1.36 -2.76
CA GLY A 76 2.97 -1.18 -1.35
C GLY A 76 1.67 -1.81 -0.89
N LEU A 77 1.15 -1.27 0.22
CA LEU A 77 -0.17 -1.66 0.75
C LEU A 77 -0.84 -0.41 1.28
N ASN A 78 -2.08 -0.19 0.90
CA ASN A 78 -2.82 0.92 1.48
C ASN A 78 -3.56 0.45 2.73
N THR A 79 -4.20 1.39 3.42
CA THR A 79 -4.88 1.11 4.68
C THR A 79 -5.97 0.05 4.53
N TYR A 80 -6.72 0.09 3.43
CA TYR A 80 -7.78 -0.88 3.21
C TYR A 80 -7.22 -2.28 2.98
N GLU A 81 -6.18 -2.38 2.16
CA GLU A 81 -5.53 -3.66 1.90
C GLU A 81 -4.90 -4.21 3.16
N GLY A 82 -4.24 -3.36 3.93
CA GLY A 82 -3.59 -3.78 5.16
C GLY A 82 -4.59 -4.23 6.22
N THR A 83 -5.70 -3.50 6.35
CA THR A 83 -6.73 -3.88 7.30
C THR A 83 -7.33 -5.23 6.94
N ALA A 84 -7.60 -5.44 5.66
CA ALA A 84 -8.13 -6.74 5.20
C ALA A 84 -7.13 -7.86 5.44
N ALA A 85 -5.85 -7.57 5.36
CA ALA A 85 -4.81 -8.56 5.60
C ALA A 85 -4.57 -8.81 7.10
N GLY A 86 -5.28 -8.10 7.98
CA GLY A 86 -5.22 -8.34 9.41
C GLY A 86 -4.48 -7.29 10.22
N TYR A 87 -3.97 -6.24 9.58
CA TYR A 87 -3.21 -5.20 10.29
C TYR A 87 -4.16 -4.12 10.78
N MET A 88 -4.84 -4.39 11.89
CA MET A 88 -5.85 -3.47 12.40
C MET A 88 -5.26 -2.12 12.81
N ARG A 89 -3.99 -2.07 13.12
CA ARG A 89 -3.31 -0.84 13.52
C ARG A 89 -2.11 -0.63 12.63
N MET A 90 -2.33 -0.65 11.33
CA MET A 90 -1.26 -0.62 10.34
C MET A 90 -0.35 0.59 10.52
N ALA A 91 -0.92 1.76 10.75
CA ALA A 91 -0.12 2.98 10.92
C ALA A 91 0.84 2.85 12.09
N THR A 92 0.41 2.19 13.16
CA THR A 92 1.28 1.97 14.31
C THR A 92 2.44 1.06 13.96
N ARG A 93 2.15 -0.03 13.25
CA ARG A 93 3.21 -0.96 12.83
C ARG A 93 4.20 -0.27 11.89
N VAL A 94 3.69 0.55 10.98
CA VAL A 94 4.54 1.31 10.08
C VAL A 94 5.42 2.27 10.86
N LYS A 95 4.85 2.97 11.84
CA LYS A 95 5.64 3.90 12.65
C LYS A 95 6.79 3.18 13.35
N GLU A 96 6.52 1.99 13.87
CA GLU A 96 7.56 1.21 14.54
C GLU A 96 8.64 0.77 13.55
N LEU A 97 8.24 0.35 12.35
CA LEU A 97 9.19 -0.09 11.34
C LEU A 97 10.05 1.05 10.82
N LYS A 98 9.55 2.28 10.85
CA LYS A 98 10.29 3.42 10.31
C LYS A 98 11.55 3.73 11.09
N GLU A 99 11.71 3.18 12.27
CA GLU A 99 12.97 3.33 12.99
C GLU A 99 14.13 2.66 12.27
N THR A 100 13.84 1.59 11.53
CA THR A 100 14.87 0.82 10.83
C THR A 100 14.72 0.91 9.32
N TRP A 101 13.51 1.08 8.83
CA TRP A 101 13.21 1.00 7.40
C TRP A 101 12.69 2.32 6.88
N ASP A 102 13.02 2.62 5.64
CA ASP A 102 12.52 3.82 4.99
C ASP A 102 11.19 3.48 4.32
N ILE A 103 10.10 3.92 4.92
CA ILE A 103 8.75 3.67 4.44
C ILE A 103 8.08 4.99 4.17
N HIS A 104 7.58 5.16 2.97
CA HIS A 104 6.88 6.39 2.59
C HIS A 104 5.38 6.15 2.59
N ALA A 105 4.64 7.17 3.01
CA ALA A 105 3.18 7.14 2.98
C ALA A 105 2.72 8.08 1.87
N LEU A 106 2.14 7.50 0.84
CA LEU A 106 1.55 8.27 -0.25
C LEU A 106 0.06 8.42 0.02
N ARG A 107 -0.51 9.53 -0.42
CA ARG A 107 -1.95 9.74 -0.24
C ARG A 107 -2.66 9.49 -1.55
N GLU A 108 -3.75 8.75 -1.48
CA GLU A 108 -4.52 8.40 -2.66
C GLU A 108 -6.00 8.36 -2.31
N ASP A 109 -6.83 8.49 -3.33
CA ASP A 109 -8.27 8.35 -3.16
C ASP A 109 -8.65 6.92 -3.49
N VAL A 110 -9.59 6.37 -2.74
CA VAL A 110 -9.91 4.95 -2.78
C VAL A 110 -11.43 4.79 -2.82
N ILE A 111 -11.91 3.92 -3.70
CA ILE A 111 -13.27 3.41 -3.58
C ILE A 111 -13.19 2.18 -2.69
N GLY A 112 -13.78 2.27 -1.51
CA GLY A 112 -13.70 1.19 -0.53
C GLY A 112 -14.69 0.07 -0.81
N PRO A 113 -14.65 -0.96 0.03
CA PRO A 113 -15.62 -2.08 -0.09
C PRO A 113 -17.06 -1.61 0.11
N ASP A 114 -17.25 -0.47 0.75
CA ASP A 114 -18.57 0.11 0.94
C ASP A 114 -19.07 0.83 -0.31
N GLY A 115 -18.27 0.88 -1.38
CA GLY A 115 -18.63 1.56 -2.61
C GLY A 115 -18.47 3.07 -2.56
N LEU A 116 -17.93 3.60 -1.47
CA LEU A 116 -17.81 5.06 -1.31
C LEU A 116 -16.39 5.52 -1.58
N LEU A 117 -16.27 6.76 -2.00
CA LEU A 117 -14.97 7.38 -2.23
C LEU A 117 -14.39 7.87 -0.90
N HIS A 118 -13.20 7.43 -0.58
CA HIS A 118 -12.46 7.85 0.61
C HIS A 118 -11.20 8.56 0.16
N LYS A 119 -11.03 9.79 0.61
CA LYS A 119 -9.93 10.63 0.15
C LYS A 119 -8.76 10.57 1.11
N GLY A 120 -7.55 10.67 0.56
CA GLY A 120 -6.34 10.81 1.36
C GLY A 120 -5.97 9.56 2.14
N VAL A 121 -6.30 8.40 1.62
CA VAL A 121 -5.96 7.13 2.24
C VAL A 121 -4.46 6.88 2.08
N ALA A 122 -3.80 6.44 3.14
CA ALA A 122 -2.36 6.21 3.08
C ALA A 122 -2.05 4.90 2.38
N ARG A 123 -1.10 4.95 1.44
CA ARG A 123 -0.46 3.77 0.84
C ARG A 123 0.99 3.78 1.27
N TYR A 124 1.43 2.69 1.87
CA TYR A 124 2.78 2.59 2.41
C TYR A 124 3.67 1.84 1.43
N VAL A 125 4.84 2.41 1.15
CA VAL A 125 5.81 1.84 0.22
C VAL A 125 7.16 1.75 0.93
N LEU A 126 7.76 0.56 0.94
CA LEU A 126 9.06 0.34 1.55
C LEU A 126 10.13 0.58 0.51
N LEU A 127 11.05 1.48 0.81
CA LEU A 127 12.14 1.81 -0.12
C LEU A 127 13.42 1.06 0.21
N GLY A 128 13.59 0.61 1.45
CA GLY A 128 14.78 -0.12 1.83
C GLY A 128 15.09 0.09 3.29
N ARG A 129 16.22 -0.44 3.72
CA ARG A 129 16.67 -0.26 5.08
C ARG A 129 17.25 1.15 5.21
N ARG A 130 16.82 1.87 6.23
CA ARG A 130 17.22 3.26 6.41
C ARG A 130 18.75 3.41 6.45
N GLN A 131 19.42 2.53 7.16
CA GLN A 131 20.86 2.57 7.29
C GLN A 131 21.55 2.36 5.95
N ASP A 132 21.06 1.43 5.15
CA ASP A 132 21.67 1.12 3.86
C ASP A 132 21.51 2.29 2.89
N LEU A 133 20.35 2.93 2.90
CA LEU A 133 20.12 4.08 2.03
C LEU A 133 21.02 5.22 2.40
N GLN A 134 21.20 5.48 3.68
CA GLN A 134 22.06 6.56 4.12
C GLN A 134 23.52 6.28 3.77
N ALA A 135 23.95 5.04 3.92
CA ALA A 135 25.31 4.65 3.54
C ALA A 135 25.56 4.86 2.05
N ARG A 136 24.56 4.53 1.23
CA ARG A 136 24.70 4.74 -0.22
C ARG A 136 24.82 6.21 -0.56
N ILE A 137 24.02 7.03 0.07
CA ILE A 137 24.08 8.48 -0.17
C ILE A 137 25.44 9.01 0.22
N GLN A 138 25.93 8.63 1.40
CA GLN A 138 27.24 9.08 1.86
C GLN A 138 28.36 8.54 0.99
N GLY A 139 28.25 7.28 0.60
CA GLY A 139 29.23 6.67 -0.27
C GLY A 139 29.32 7.37 -1.63
N THR A 140 28.14 7.68 -2.20
CA THR A 140 28.11 8.41 -3.46
C THR A 140 28.76 9.78 -3.30
N GLY A 141 28.41 10.49 -2.24
CA GLY A 141 29.03 11.76 -1.98
C GLY A 141 30.51 11.65 -1.79
N GLY A 142 30.95 10.60 -1.12
CA GLY A 142 32.37 10.41 -0.91
C GLY A 142 33.15 10.13 -2.17
N LEU A 143 32.50 9.52 -3.14
CA LEU A 143 33.15 9.21 -4.41
C LEU A 143 33.31 10.45 -5.28
N LEU A 144 32.50 11.42 -5.05
CA LEU A 144 32.54 12.63 -5.86
C LEU A 144 33.49 13.64 -5.28
#